data_af75b4364a4f2042c3a6c674b2bfb78e
#
_entry.id   af75b4364a4f2042c3a6c674b2bfb78e
#
_cell.length_a   1.000
_cell.length_b   1.000
_cell.length_c   1.000
_cell.angle_alpha   90.00
_cell.angle_beta   90.00
_cell.angle_gamma   90.00
#
_symmetry.space_group_name_H-M   'P 1'
#
loop_
_entity.id
_entity.type
_entity.pdbx_description
1 polymer ?
#
loop_
_entity_poly.entity_id
_entity_poly.type
_entity_poly.pdbx_seq_one_letter_code
_entity_poly.pdbx_strand_id
1 'polypeptide(L)'
;GYGLTFGLHTRIDERVQQVVDRVQAGNIYVNRNQIGAIVGCQPFGGHGLSGTGPKAGGPMYLERFRAGVQTEIILGSRYLPGPTGESNQLTVSGGGTVLCLGPTDADRAAQEHAVRACGSQPVALSALPSDDRLRTNPPKAVLFWGDADTAKALRVRLAALDGPIIPLVMDTHPHSWLVSEHHICVDTTAAGGNATLLA
;
A
#
# COMPACT_ATOMS: atom_id res chain seq x y z
N GLY A 1 -6.65 10.91 -6.67
CA GLY A 1 -6.90 11.89 -5.61
C GLY A 1 -6.01 11.70 -4.40
N TYR A 2 -6.09 12.59 -3.43
CA TYR A 2 -5.43 12.48 -2.14
C TYR A 2 -6.20 11.51 -1.24
N GLY A 3 -5.51 10.59 -0.57
CA GLY A 3 -6.11 9.59 0.31
C GLY A 3 -5.29 9.38 1.57
N LEU A 4 -5.10 10.43 2.39
CA LEU A 4 -4.31 10.32 3.61
C LEU A 4 -5.17 9.79 4.75
N THR A 5 -6.17 10.54 5.18
CA THR A 5 -7.06 10.19 6.29
C THR A 5 -8.52 10.35 5.88
N PHE A 6 -9.38 9.53 6.47
CA PHE A 6 -10.82 9.63 6.34
C PHE A 6 -11.49 9.40 7.69
N GLY A 7 -12.43 10.26 8.07
CA GLY A 7 -13.20 10.15 9.31
C GLY A 7 -14.65 9.83 9.04
N LEU A 8 -15.19 8.85 9.75
CA LEU A 8 -16.60 8.44 9.68
C LEU A 8 -17.21 8.45 11.08
N HIS A 9 -18.36 9.09 11.22
CA HIS A 9 -19.16 9.04 12.44
C HIS A 9 -20.50 8.36 12.16
N THR A 10 -20.71 7.17 12.69
CA THR A 10 -21.95 6.40 12.54
C THR A 10 -22.05 5.35 13.62
N ARG A 11 -23.30 4.94 13.94
CA ARG A 11 -23.62 3.81 14.83
C ARG A 11 -24.12 2.59 14.06
N ILE A 12 -24.02 2.60 12.73
CA ILE A 12 -24.50 1.54 11.85
C ILE A 12 -23.28 0.79 11.31
N ASP A 13 -23.05 -0.43 11.79
CA ASP A 13 -21.86 -1.25 11.47
C ASP A 13 -21.77 -1.59 9.98
N GLU A 14 -22.89 -1.96 9.35
CA GLU A 14 -22.92 -2.20 7.90
C GLU A 14 -22.44 -0.99 7.10
N ARG A 15 -22.75 0.22 7.57
CA ARG A 15 -22.27 1.47 6.93
C ARG A 15 -20.77 1.65 7.09
N VAL A 16 -20.23 1.27 8.25
CA VAL A 16 -18.77 1.29 8.47
C VAL A 16 -18.09 0.42 7.43
N GLN A 17 -18.52 -0.84 7.30
CA GLN A 17 -17.93 -1.79 6.35
C GLN A 17 -18.07 -1.29 4.90
N GLN A 18 -19.27 -0.85 4.49
CA GLN A 18 -19.51 -0.33 3.14
C GLN A 18 -18.60 0.86 2.79
N VAL A 19 -18.32 1.72 3.76
CA VAL A 19 -17.45 2.88 3.56
C VAL A 19 -15.99 2.45 3.51
N VAL A 20 -15.56 1.61 4.45
CA VAL A 20 -14.19 1.09 4.52
C VAL A 20 -13.78 0.39 3.22
N ASP A 21 -14.66 -0.41 2.65
CA ASP A 21 -14.40 -1.16 1.41
C ASP A 21 -14.26 -0.26 0.16
N ARG A 22 -14.75 0.97 0.22
CA ARG A 22 -14.78 1.88 -0.94
C ARG A 22 -13.82 3.06 -0.84
N VAL A 23 -13.49 3.46 0.38
CA VAL A 23 -12.67 4.66 0.60
C VAL A 23 -11.20 4.36 0.34
N GLN A 24 -10.62 5.11 -0.59
CA GLN A 24 -9.20 5.05 -0.95
C GLN A 24 -8.36 5.97 -0.04
N ALA A 25 -8.39 5.73 1.26
CA ALA A 25 -7.58 6.45 2.24
C ALA A 25 -6.69 5.48 3.02
N GLY A 26 -5.47 5.87 3.31
CA GLY A 26 -4.54 5.01 4.03
C GLY A 26 -4.93 4.77 5.48
N ASN A 27 -5.53 5.77 6.14
CA ASN A 27 -6.00 5.66 7.52
C ASN A 27 -7.47 6.08 7.61
N ILE A 28 -8.30 5.18 8.13
CA ILE A 28 -9.72 5.41 8.39
C ILE A 28 -9.95 5.46 9.90
N TYR A 29 -10.67 6.47 10.34
CA TYR A 29 -11.04 6.70 11.75
C TYR A 29 -12.55 6.67 11.90
N VAL A 30 -13.04 5.76 12.73
CA VAL A 30 -14.48 5.57 12.98
C VAL A 30 -14.82 6.05 14.39
N ASN A 31 -15.78 6.97 14.47
CA ASN A 31 -16.30 7.56 15.72
C ASN A 31 -15.24 8.31 16.56
N ARG A 32 -14.15 8.71 15.95
CA ARG A 32 -13.12 9.55 16.56
C ARG A 32 -12.62 10.60 15.58
N ASN A 33 -11.86 11.57 16.06
CA ASN A 33 -11.22 12.55 15.18
C ASN A 33 -10.11 11.88 14.34
N GLN A 34 -9.84 12.44 13.17
CA GLN A 34 -8.84 11.99 12.23
C GLN A 34 -7.49 12.74 12.36
N ILE A 35 -7.29 13.44 13.47
CA ILE A 35 -6.10 14.26 13.73
C ILE A 35 -5.13 13.47 14.59
N GLY A 36 -3.96 13.21 14.04
CA GLY A 36 -2.86 12.55 14.73
C GLY A 36 -3.05 11.03 14.90
N ALA A 37 -2.03 10.29 14.48
CA ALA A 37 -1.91 8.86 14.72
C ALA A 37 -1.13 8.60 16.00
N ILE A 38 -1.50 7.54 16.73
CA ILE A 38 -0.79 7.11 17.94
C ILE A 38 0.37 6.23 17.51
N VAL A 39 1.59 6.62 17.90
CA VAL A 39 2.81 5.86 17.59
C VAL A 39 2.74 4.47 18.21
N GLY A 40 3.11 3.44 17.45
CA GLY A 40 3.10 2.05 17.87
C GLY A 40 1.75 1.32 17.70
N CYS A 41 0.64 2.04 17.59
CA CYS A 41 -0.70 1.47 17.44
C CYS A 41 -1.29 1.73 16.05
N GLN A 42 -0.96 2.87 15.47
CA GLN A 42 -1.60 3.38 14.26
C GLN A 42 -0.53 3.70 13.19
N PRO A 43 -0.09 2.72 12.42
CA PRO A 43 0.77 2.98 11.27
C PRO A 43 0.15 4.01 10.34
N PHE A 44 0.92 5.05 9.96
CA PHE A 44 0.39 6.22 9.29
C PHE A 44 1.00 6.44 7.91
N GLY A 45 0.15 6.61 6.91
CA GLY A 45 0.54 6.87 5.53
C GLY A 45 -0.66 6.80 4.59
N GLY A 46 -0.60 7.54 3.49
CA GLY A 46 -1.69 7.69 2.53
C GLY A 46 -1.60 6.80 1.31
N HIS A 47 -2.62 6.93 0.46
CA HIS A 47 -2.73 6.31 -0.86
C HIS A 47 -2.83 7.38 -1.96
N GLY A 48 -2.66 6.99 -3.20
CA GLY A 48 -2.73 7.88 -4.35
C GLY A 48 -1.70 9.00 -4.26
N LEU A 49 -2.12 10.25 -4.43
CA LEU A 49 -1.26 11.43 -4.32
C LEU A 49 -0.70 11.67 -2.91
N SER A 50 -1.27 11.04 -1.90
CA SER A 50 -0.76 11.04 -0.53
C SER A 50 0.13 9.83 -0.22
N GLY A 51 0.36 8.94 -1.17
CA GLY A 51 1.15 7.74 -1.01
C GLY A 51 2.65 8.02 -1.19
N THR A 52 3.45 7.73 -0.17
CA THR A 52 4.91 7.90 -0.20
C THR A 52 5.66 6.59 0.06
N GLY A 53 4.96 5.48 0.11
CA GLY A 53 5.53 4.16 0.41
C GLY A 53 4.83 3.49 1.59
N PRO A 54 5.54 2.65 2.35
CA PRO A 54 4.98 1.97 3.50
C PRO A 54 4.63 2.98 4.61
N LYS A 55 3.65 2.61 5.43
CA LYS A 55 3.21 3.44 6.54
C LYS A 55 4.32 3.64 7.57
N ALA A 56 4.51 4.88 8.00
CA ALA A 56 5.40 5.21 9.12
C ALA A 56 4.95 4.47 10.38
N GLY A 57 5.89 3.83 11.07
CA GLY A 57 5.60 2.97 12.24
C GLY A 57 4.94 1.64 11.88
N GLY A 58 4.76 1.33 10.60
CA GLY A 58 4.22 0.06 10.13
C GLY A 58 5.30 -1.01 9.93
N PRO A 59 4.89 -2.27 9.78
CA PRO A 59 5.81 -3.40 9.68
C PRO A 59 6.70 -3.36 8.43
N MET A 60 6.22 -2.73 7.35
CA MET A 60 6.96 -2.65 6.10
C MET A 60 7.96 -1.48 6.05
N TYR A 61 7.92 -0.57 7.03
CA TYR A 61 8.73 0.65 6.99
C TYR A 61 10.23 0.33 7.07
N LEU A 62 10.64 -0.52 7.99
CA LEU A 62 12.04 -0.91 8.18
C LEU A 62 12.60 -1.73 7.01
N GLU A 63 11.74 -2.46 6.30
CA GLU A 63 12.15 -3.27 5.15
C GLU A 63 12.76 -2.41 4.03
N ARG A 64 12.33 -1.16 3.93
CA ARG A 64 12.88 -0.21 2.95
C ARG A 64 14.32 0.22 3.21
N PHE A 65 14.82 -0.02 4.42
CA PHE A 65 16.18 0.33 4.84
C PHE A 65 17.11 -0.89 4.91
N ARG A 66 16.58 -2.09 4.69
CA ARG A 66 17.36 -3.33 4.72
C ARG A 66 17.66 -3.79 3.30
N ALA A 67 18.94 -4.04 3.00
CA ALA A 67 19.36 -4.66 1.75
C ALA A 67 19.37 -6.19 1.89
N GLY A 68 18.79 -6.89 0.91
CA GLY A 68 18.89 -8.36 0.78
C GLY A 68 18.15 -9.17 1.83
N VAL A 69 17.23 -8.58 2.61
CA VAL A 69 16.42 -9.32 3.58
C VAL A 69 15.11 -9.75 2.92
N GLN A 70 14.87 -11.05 2.93
CA GLN A 70 13.55 -11.59 2.59
C GLN A 70 12.68 -11.56 3.85
N THR A 71 11.66 -10.68 3.85
CA THR A 71 10.63 -10.73 4.86
C THR A 71 9.40 -11.39 4.27
N GLU A 72 8.91 -12.39 4.94
CA GLU A 72 7.62 -12.99 4.60
C GLU A 72 6.52 -11.95 4.83
N ILE A 73 5.82 -11.60 3.76
CA ILE A 73 4.69 -10.68 3.84
C ILE A 73 3.43 -11.49 4.09
N ILE A 74 2.87 -11.29 5.27
CA ILE A 74 1.59 -11.88 5.63
C ILE A 74 0.49 -10.95 5.11
N LEU A 75 -0.20 -11.40 4.06
CA LEU A 75 -1.40 -10.73 3.57
C LEU A 75 -2.57 -10.96 4.53
N GLY A 76 -3.48 -10.01 4.58
CA GLY A 76 -4.67 -10.07 5.42
C GLY A 76 -4.69 -9.03 6.52
N SER A 77 -5.66 -9.15 7.39
CA SER A 77 -5.91 -8.21 8.48
C SER A 77 -5.38 -8.75 9.79
N ARG A 78 -4.85 -7.85 10.62
CA ARG A 78 -4.42 -8.14 11.98
C ARG A 78 -4.76 -6.98 12.91
N TYR A 79 -5.09 -7.31 14.15
CA TYR A 79 -5.24 -6.31 15.19
C TYR A 79 -3.89 -5.87 15.73
N LEU A 80 -3.76 -4.57 15.96
CA LEU A 80 -2.60 -3.96 16.60
C LEU A 80 -2.95 -3.61 18.05
N PRO A 81 -1.97 -3.56 18.94
CA PRO A 81 -2.21 -3.06 20.29
C PRO A 81 -2.69 -1.60 20.24
N GLY A 82 -3.44 -1.18 21.21
CA GLY A 82 -3.96 0.18 21.32
C GLY A 82 -4.46 0.49 22.73
N PRO A 83 -4.81 1.75 23.00
CA PRO A 83 -5.39 2.14 24.26
C PRO A 83 -6.77 1.49 24.46
N THR A 84 -7.20 1.38 25.72
CA THR A 84 -8.55 0.94 26.06
C THR A 84 -9.58 1.84 25.38
N GLY A 85 -10.60 1.24 24.77
CA GLY A 85 -11.63 1.96 24.03
C GLY A 85 -11.31 2.22 22.56
N GLU A 86 -10.21 1.67 22.05
CA GLU A 86 -9.90 1.68 20.61
C GLU A 86 -9.66 0.28 20.06
N SER A 87 -10.15 0.04 18.86
CA SER A 87 -9.77 -1.10 18.04
C SER A 87 -8.92 -0.61 16.86
N ASN A 88 -7.73 -1.17 16.71
CA ASN A 88 -6.79 -0.82 15.65
C ASN A 88 -6.53 -2.04 14.77
N GLN A 89 -6.89 -1.96 13.50
CA GLN A 89 -6.71 -3.04 12.54
C GLN A 89 -5.83 -2.57 11.38
N LEU A 90 -4.79 -3.34 11.06
CA LEU A 90 -3.96 -3.15 9.89
C LEU A 90 -4.23 -4.26 8.89
N THR A 91 -4.62 -3.88 7.68
CA THR A 91 -4.78 -4.79 6.56
C THR A 91 -3.64 -4.61 5.58
N VAL A 92 -2.96 -5.70 5.24
CA VAL A 92 -1.95 -5.77 4.18
C VAL A 92 -2.55 -6.50 3.01
N SER A 93 -2.62 -5.85 1.87
CA SER A 93 -3.19 -6.44 0.65
C SER A 93 -2.34 -6.13 -0.56
N GLY A 94 -2.32 -7.04 -1.52
CA GLY A 94 -1.92 -6.74 -2.88
C GLY A 94 -2.95 -5.84 -3.53
N GLY A 95 -2.72 -5.52 -4.78
CA GLY A 95 -3.66 -4.77 -5.61
C GLY A 95 -2.96 -3.84 -6.58
N GLY A 96 -3.71 -3.48 -7.61
CA GLY A 96 -3.20 -2.68 -8.70
C GLY A 96 -2.29 -3.44 -9.66
N THR A 97 -1.96 -2.78 -10.75
CA THR A 97 -1.13 -3.31 -11.83
C THR A 97 0.34 -3.04 -11.54
N VAL A 98 1.19 -4.03 -11.77
CA VAL A 98 2.65 -3.91 -11.69
C VAL A 98 3.24 -4.23 -13.05
N LEU A 99 4.06 -3.32 -13.58
CA LEU A 99 4.75 -3.56 -14.85
C LEU A 99 6.03 -4.36 -14.61
N CYS A 100 6.20 -5.44 -15.35
CA CYS A 100 7.36 -6.32 -15.30
C CYS A 100 8.20 -6.08 -16.56
N LEU A 101 9.28 -5.30 -16.41
CA LEU A 101 10.14 -4.88 -17.53
C LEU A 101 11.48 -5.64 -17.58
N GLY A 102 11.60 -6.78 -16.91
CA GLY A 102 12.84 -7.53 -16.82
C GLY A 102 13.63 -7.53 -18.13
N PRO A 103 14.97 -7.51 -18.13
CA PRO A 103 15.72 -7.48 -19.38
C PRO A 103 15.49 -8.74 -20.22
N THR A 104 15.29 -9.89 -19.59
CA THR A 104 15.03 -11.16 -20.25
C THR A 104 13.61 -11.68 -20.02
N ASP A 105 13.18 -12.66 -20.81
CA ASP A 105 11.90 -13.35 -20.57
C ASP A 105 11.89 -14.09 -19.24
N ALA A 106 13.02 -14.65 -18.83
CA ALA A 106 13.16 -15.31 -17.54
C ALA A 106 12.97 -14.33 -16.36
N ASP A 107 13.56 -13.13 -16.46
CA ASP A 107 13.39 -12.08 -15.44
C ASP A 107 11.92 -11.63 -15.39
N ARG A 108 11.29 -11.42 -16.54
CA ARG A 108 9.86 -11.05 -16.59
C ARG A 108 8.97 -12.11 -15.93
N ALA A 109 9.23 -13.38 -16.23
CA ALA A 109 8.48 -14.49 -15.62
C ALA A 109 8.67 -14.56 -14.09
N ALA A 110 9.89 -14.36 -13.61
CA ALA A 110 10.17 -14.30 -12.17
C ALA A 110 9.51 -13.09 -11.50
N GLN A 111 9.54 -11.92 -12.14
CA GLN A 111 8.83 -10.72 -11.69
C GLN A 111 7.32 -10.96 -11.61
N GLU A 112 6.71 -11.55 -12.65
CA GLU A 112 5.29 -11.89 -12.64
C GLU A 112 4.93 -12.83 -11.50
N HIS A 113 5.77 -13.84 -11.24
CA HIS A 113 5.56 -14.76 -10.12
C HIS A 113 5.55 -14.02 -8.77
N ALA A 114 6.53 -13.16 -8.53
CA ALA A 114 6.62 -12.35 -7.31
C ALA A 114 5.40 -11.41 -7.15
N VAL A 115 4.94 -10.81 -8.25
CA VAL A 115 3.76 -9.92 -8.24
C VAL A 115 2.49 -10.69 -7.88
N ARG A 116 2.27 -11.88 -8.48
CA ARG A 116 1.10 -12.71 -8.17
C ARG A 116 1.11 -13.22 -6.72
N ALA A 117 2.28 -13.58 -6.21
CA ALA A 117 2.44 -14.00 -4.81
C ALA A 117 2.00 -12.92 -3.81
N CYS A 118 2.08 -11.65 -4.19
CA CYS A 118 1.61 -10.52 -3.38
C CYS A 118 0.13 -10.13 -3.63
N GLY A 119 -0.60 -10.89 -4.45
CA GLY A 119 -1.99 -10.57 -4.78
C GLY A 119 -2.16 -9.37 -5.72
N SER A 120 -1.10 -8.96 -6.42
CA SER A 120 -1.12 -7.89 -7.42
C SER A 120 -1.19 -8.45 -8.85
N GLN A 121 -1.52 -7.59 -9.83
CA GLN A 121 -1.69 -7.99 -11.23
C GLN A 121 -0.43 -7.66 -12.04
N PRO A 122 0.33 -8.66 -12.52
CA PRO A 122 1.50 -8.39 -13.35
C PRO A 122 1.11 -8.11 -14.80
N VAL A 123 1.85 -7.21 -15.42
CA VAL A 123 1.82 -6.96 -16.87
C VAL A 123 3.26 -6.97 -17.38
N ALA A 124 3.62 -8.04 -18.09
CA ALA A 124 4.93 -8.17 -18.73
C ALA A 124 5.00 -7.33 -20.01
N LEU A 125 6.04 -6.51 -20.11
CA LEU A 125 6.29 -5.65 -21.27
C LEU A 125 7.79 -5.62 -21.57
N SER A 126 8.14 -5.42 -22.85
CA SER A 126 9.53 -5.22 -23.26
C SER A 126 10.04 -3.79 -23.06
N ALA A 127 9.13 -2.83 -22.91
CA ALA A 127 9.45 -1.42 -22.69
C ALA A 127 8.35 -0.72 -21.88
N LEU A 128 8.72 0.39 -21.26
CA LEU A 128 7.77 1.24 -20.54
C LEU A 128 6.75 1.86 -21.52
N PRO A 129 5.43 1.81 -21.20
CA PRO A 129 4.39 2.40 -22.02
C PRO A 129 4.56 3.92 -22.23
N SER A 130 3.76 4.50 -23.13
CA SER A 130 3.72 5.95 -23.31
C SER A 130 3.31 6.68 -22.03
N ASP A 131 3.75 7.93 -21.88
CA ASP A 131 3.45 8.74 -20.72
C ASP A 131 1.95 8.96 -20.53
N ASP A 132 1.20 9.10 -21.62
CA ASP A 132 -0.27 9.26 -21.56
C ASP A 132 -0.95 8.01 -20.97
N ARG A 133 -0.46 6.82 -21.34
CA ARG A 133 -0.98 5.58 -20.75
C ARG A 133 -0.62 5.45 -19.27
N LEU A 134 0.57 5.86 -18.89
CA LEU A 134 1.01 5.86 -17.49
C LEU A 134 0.23 6.89 -16.64
N ARG A 135 -0.12 8.05 -17.20
CA ARG A 135 -0.97 9.04 -16.52
C ARG A 135 -2.41 8.59 -16.38
N THR A 136 -2.97 7.98 -17.42
CA THR A 136 -4.37 7.51 -17.42
C THR A 136 -4.58 6.31 -16.50
N ASN A 137 -3.59 5.41 -16.48
CA ASN A 137 -3.62 4.16 -15.71
C ASN A 137 -2.28 3.95 -15.01
N PRO A 138 -1.98 4.71 -13.95
CA PRO A 138 -0.71 4.61 -13.26
C PRO A 138 -0.54 3.22 -12.63
N PRO A 139 0.55 2.51 -12.94
CA PRO A 139 0.85 1.26 -12.27
C PRO A 139 1.26 1.53 -10.81
N LYS A 140 1.06 0.55 -9.95
CA LYS A 140 1.51 0.60 -8.56
C LYS A 140 3.04 0.64 -8.46
N ALA A 141 3.72 -0.09 -9.32
CA ALA A 141 5.18 -0.15 -9.39
C ALA A 141 5.63 -0.61 -10.77
N VAL A 142 6.89 -0.37 -11.06
CA VAL A 142 7.61 -0.93 -12.21
C VAL A 142 8.78 -1.76 -11.69
N LEU A 143 8.84 -3.03 -12.04
CA LEU A 143 9.97 -3.91 -11.75
C LEU A 143 10.95 -3.89 -12.93
N PHE A 144 12.23 -3.65 -12.65
CA PHE A 144 13.30 -3.70 -13.63
C PHE A 144 14.59 -4.20 -12.98
N TRP A 145 15.10 -5.35 -13.42
CA TRP A 145 16.29 -5.99 -12.85
C TRP A 145 17.50 -5.93 -13.81
N GLY A 146 17.52 -4.93 -14.65
CA GLY A 146 18.59 -4.69 -15.61
C GLY A 146 19.68 -3.76 -15.08
N ASP A 147 20.42 -3.18 -16.01
CA ASP A 147 21.55 -2.31 -15.71
C ASP A 147 21.15 -0.96 -15.07
N ALA A 148 22.12 -0.34 -14.42
CA ALA A 148 21.91 0.90 -13.66
C ALA A 148 21.60 2.12 -14.55
N ASP A 149 22.16 2.17 -15.77
CA ASP A 149 21.96 3.31 -16.66
C ASP A 149 20.55 3.33 -17.23
N THR A 150 20.08 2.18 -17.67
CA THR A 150 18.67 2.02 -18.09
C THR A 150 17.72 2.30 -16.93
N ALA A 151 18.01 1.79 -15.73
CA ALA A 151 17.20 2.05 -14.54
C ALA A 151 17.16 3.55 -14.20
N LYS A 152 18.27 4.28 -14.33
CA LYS A 152 18.33 5.72 -14.14
C LYS A 152 17.45 6.46 -15.15
N ALA A 153 17.52 6.10 -16.42
CA ALA A 153 16.69 6.70 -17.46
C ALA A 153 15.18 6.46 -17.20
N LEU A 154 14.80 5.25 -16.80
CA LEU A 154 13.42 4.91 -16.44
C LEU A 154 12.95 5.73 -15.22
N ARG A 155 13.78 5.87 -14.17
CA ARG A 155 13.45 6.68 -12.99
C ARG A 155 13.22 8.15 -13.34
N VAL A 156 14.09 8.74 -14.16
CA VAL A 156 13.93 10.12 -14.60
C VAL A 156 12.61 10.30 -15.33
N ARG A 157 12.27 9.38 -16.23
CA ARG A 157 11.01 9.43 -16.98
C ARG A 157 9.78 9.26 -16.07
N LEU A 158 9.80 8.31 -15.14
CA LEU A 158 8.70 8.11 -14.18
C LEU A 158 8.53 9.30 -13.24
N ALA A 159 9.64 9.93 -12.80
CA ALA A 159 9.60 11.10 -11.93
C ALA A 159 9.08 12.37 -12.62
N ALA A 160 9.11 12.43 -13.95
CA ALA A 160 8.57 13.55 -14.73
C ALA A 160 7.04 13.46 -14.94
N LEU A 161 6.42 12.36 -14.52
CA LEU A 161 4.97 12.19 -14.65
C LEU A 161 4.25 12.90 -13.51
N ASP A 162 3.20 13.65 -13.85
CA ASP A 162 2.25 14.13 -12.86
C ASP A 162 1.40 12.97 -12.32
N GLY A 163 1.06 13.01 -11.04
CA GLY A 163 0.20 12.01 -10.43
C GLY A 163 0.84 11.29 -9.24
N PRO A 164 0.36 10.09 -8.89
CA PRO A 164 0.95 9.26 -7.84
C PRO A 164 2.39 8.87 -8.18
N ILE A 165 3.23 8.75 -7.16
CA ILE A 165 4.61 8.28 -7.31
C ILE A 165 4.59 6.83 -7.80
N ILE A 166 5.22 6.58 -8.95
CA ILE A 166 5.42 5.24 -9.50
C ILE A 166 6.86 4.79 -9.19
N PRO A 167 7.08 3.91 -8.22
CA PRO A 167 8.41 3.45 -7.89
C PRO A 167 8.98 2.52 -8.98
N LEU A 168 10.25 2.71 -9.33
CA LEU A 168 11.05 1.74 -10.07
C LEU A 168 11.81 0.85 -9.08
N VAL A 169 11.49 -0.43 -9.06
CA VAL A 169 12.02 -1.40 -8.10
C VAL A 169 13.03 -2.30 -8.81
N MET A 170 14.28 -2.25 -8.35
CA MET A 170 15.37 -3.09 -8.82
C MET A 170 15.65 -4.27 -7.89
N ASP A 171 14.98 -4.32 -6.74
CA ASP A 171 15.12 -5.39 -5.78
C ASP A 171 14.52 -6.68 -6.34
N THR A 172 15.27 -7.77 -6.24
CA THR A 172 14.79 -9.11 -6.62
C THR A 172 13.80 -9.70 -5.60
N HIS A 173 13.66 -9.06 -4.44
CA HIS A 173 12.67 -9.36 -3.41
C HIS A 173 11.69 -8.19 -3.22
N PRO A 174 10.83 -7.91 -4.23
CA PRO A 174 10.09 -6.66 -4.29
C PRO A 174 8.85 -6.60 -3.39
N HIS A 175 8.61 -7.61 -2.55
CA HIS A 175 7.33 -7.82 -1.87
C HIS A 175 6.80 -6.59 -1.13
N SER A 176 7.65 -5.92 -0.33
CA SER A 176 7.23 -4.71 0.42
C SER A 176 6.84 -3.52 -0.47
N TRP A 177 7.23 -3.56 -1.77
CA TRP A 177 6.85 -2.58 -2.76
C TRP A 177 5.52 -2.89 -3.44
N LEU A 178 5.09 -4.14 -3.39
CA LEU A 178 3.95 -4.67 -4.13
C LEU A 178 2.65 -4.72 -3.32
N VAL A 179 2.73 -4.53 -2.01
CA VAL A 179 1.56 -4.52 -1.12
C VAL A 179 1.18 -3.11 -0.69
N SER A 180 -0.04 -2.97 -0.21
CA SER A 180 -0.58 -1.75 0.39
C SER A 180 -1.00 -2.02 1.83
N GLU A 181 -0.80 -1.05 2.69
CA GLU A 181 -1.20 -1.09 4.09
C GLU A 181 -2.40 -0.15 4.29
N HIS A 182 -3.48 -0.69 4.82
CA HIS A 182 -4.69 0.04 5.16
C HIS A 182 -4.94 -0.07 6.65
N HIS A 183 -5.08 1.04 7.35
CA HIS A 183 -5.29 1.06 8.79
C HIS A 183 -6.67 1.62 9.13
N ILE A 184 -7.39 0.89 10.00
CA ILE A 184 -8.70 1.30 10.53
C ILE A 184 -8.60 1.41 12.04
N CYS A 185 -8.97 2.56 12.56
CA CYS A 185 -9.11 2.78 14.00
C CYS A 185 -10.57 3.07 14.33
N VAL A 186 -11.14 2.30 15.23
CA VAL A 186 -12.52 2.46 15.70
C VAL A 186 -12.52 2.84 17.17
N ASP A 187 -13.19 3.94 17.51
CA ASP A 187 -13.52 4.25 18.91
C ASP A 187 -14.64 3.31 19.35
N THR A 188 -14.35 2.43 20.30
CA THR A 188 -15.28 1.43 20.84
C THR A 188 -15.99 1.89 22.11
N THR A 189 -15.70 3.08 22.60
CA THR A 189 -16.32 3.61 23.84
C THR A 189 -17.82 3.82 23.67
N ALA A 190 -18.27 4.25 22.49
CA ALA A 190 -19.67 4.40 22.16
C ALA A 190 -20.44 3.06 22.11
N ALA A 191 -19.74 1.93 21.95
CA ALA A 191 -20.26 0.56 21.98
C ALA A 191 -20.03 -0.13 23.34
N GLY A 192 -19.82 0.64 24.41
CA GLY A 192 -19.53 0.08 25.73
C GLY A 192 -18.18 -0.62 25.86
N GLY A 193 -17.23 -0.29 24.98
CA GLY A 193 -15.90 -0.90 24.95
C GLY A 193 -15.84 -2.28 24.28
N ASN A 194 -16.94 -2.78 23.74
CA ASN A 194 -16.98 -4.07 23.08
C ASN A 194 -16.64 -3.94 21.58
N ALA A 195 -15.37 -4.17 21.25
CA ALA A 195 -14.89 -4.11 19.85
C ALA A 195 -15.48 -5.21 18.97
N THR A 196 -15.97 -6.32 19.52
CA THR A 196 -16.54 -7.44 18.74
C THR A 196 -17.93 -7.13 18.19
N LEU A 197 -18.59 -6.07 18.69
CA LEU A 197 -19.83 -5.57 18.10
C LEU A 197 -19.62 -4.74 16.83
N LEU A 198 -18.37 -4.49 16.47
CA LEU A 198 -17.97 -3.67 15.32
C LEU A 198 -17.04 -4.44 14.37
N ALA A 199 -16.95 -5.75 14.49
CA ALA A 199 -16.13 -6.63 13.67
C ALA A 199 -16.96 -7.40 12.64
#